data_b1762d7640f582335a2a80730e0c37aa
#
_entry.id   b1762d7640f582335a2a80730e0c37aa
#
_cell.length_a   1.000
_cell.length_b   1.000
_cell.length_c   1.000
_cell.angle_alpha   90.00
_cell.angle_beta   90.00
_cell.angle_gamma   90.00
#
_symmetry.space_group_name_H-M   'P 1'
#
loop_
_entity.id
_entity.type
_entity.pdbx_description
1 polymer ?
#
loop_
_entity_poly.entity_id
_entity_poly.type
_entity_poly.pdbx_seq_one_letter_code
_entity_poly.pdbx_strand_id
1 'polypeptide(L)'
;MNCSPIVLLLSTLALFVANPALADDAWIVYPGGKGPGAGKHIVFVTGDDEYRSEEGMPMLAKILSVRHGFKCTVLFAIEPKTGVIKPDHQTNIPGLEALEKADLMVLFLRFRELPDEQMAHIVKFTHSGKPIIGLRTATHAFNYGRNKNSQFR
;
A
#
# COMPACT_ATOMS: atom_id res chain seq x y z
N MET A 1 -38.57 -49.82 44.47
CA MET A 1 -38.55 -49.22 43.13
C MET A 1 -37.68 -47.93 43.27
N ASN A 2 -36.40 -48.07 42.86
CA ASN A 2 -35.43 -46.97 42.93
C ASN A 2 -35.32 -46.33 41.53
N CYS A 3 -35.78 -45.09 41.40
CA CYS A 3 -35.52 -44.28 40.21
C CYS A 3 -34.26 -43.41 40.45
N SER A 4 -33.21 -43.72 39.73
CA SER A 4 -32.00 -42.87 39.66
C SER A 4 -32.22 -41.75 38.62
N PRO A 5 -31.87 -40.51 38.93
CA PRO A 5 -31.91 -39.43 37.92
C PRO A 5 -30.66 -39.47 37.06
N ILE A 6 -30.87 -39.49 35.72
CA ILE A 6 -29.81 -39.33 34.71
C ILE A 6 -29.46 -37.83 34.66
N VAL A 7 -28.25 -37.51 35.07
CA VAL A 7 -27.69 -36.15 34.90
C VAL A 7 -27.11 -36.04 33.51
N LEU A 8 -27.77 -35.25 32.65
CA LEU A 8 -27.32 -34.96 31.31
C LEU A 8 -26.27 -33.80 31.38
N LEU A 9 -25.01 -34.13 31.22
CA LEU A 9 -23.92 -33.11 31.11
C LEU A 9 -23.96 -32.49 29.69
N LEU A 10 -24.48 -31.29 29.57
CA LEU A 10 -24.33 -30.49 28.36
C LEU A 10 -22.91 -29.89 28.33
N SER A 11 -22.01 -30.44 27.54
CA SER A 11 -20.73 -29.81 27.24
C SER A 11 -20.93 -28.70 26.19
N THR A 12 -20.89 -27.44 26.62
CA THR A 12 -20.84 -26.28 25.72
C THR A 12 -19.47 -26.20 25.06
N LEU A 13 -19.38 -26.57 23.80
CA LEU A 13 -18.21 -26.36 22.96
C LEU A 13 -18.13 -24.87 22.61
N ALA A 14 -17.26 -24.14 23.31
CA ALA A 14 -16.95 -22.76 22.97
C ALA A 14 -16.17 -22.74 21.64
N LEU A 15 -16.82 -22.34 20.54
CA LEU A 15 -16.12 -21.99 19.30
C LEU A 15 -15.27 -20.73 19.57
N PHE A 16 -13.97 -20.93 19.68
CA PHE A 16 -12.99 -19.85 19.57
C PHE A 16 -13.01 -19.39 18.09
N VAL A 17 -13.74 -18.34 17.80
CA VAL A 17 -13.57 -17.60 16.55
C VAL A 17 -12.24 -16.87 16.68
N ALA A 18 -11.20 -17.42 16.09
CA ALA A 18 -9.94 -16.71 15.89
C ALA A 18 -10.28 -15.49 14.99
N ASN A 19 -10.31 -14.30 15.58
CA ASN A 19 -10.27 -13.07 14.81
C ASN A 19 -8.99 -13.14 13.96
N PRO A 20 -9.08 -13.04 12.60
CA PRO A 20 -7.88 -12.82 11.83
C PRO A 20 -7.27 -11.52 12.38
N ALA A 21 -6.04 -11.60 12.89
CA ALA A 21 -5.27 -10.41 13.19
C ALA A 21 -5.34 -9.55 11.92
N LEU A 22 -5.93 -8.36 12.04
CA LEU A 22 -5.86 -7.34 11.00
C LEU A 22 -4.37 -7.14 10.80
N ALA A 23 -3.84 -7.64 9.67
CA ALA A 23 -2.52 -7.21 9.23
C ALA A 23 -2.63 -5.69 9.17
N ASP A 24 -1.81 -4.98 9.97
CA ASP A 24 -1.71 -3.53 9.87
C ASP A 24 -1.46 -3.23 8.41
N ASP A 25 -2.43 -2.56 7.75
CA ASP A 25 -2.34 -2.28 6.33
C ASP A 25 -1.06 -1.47 6.11
N ALA A 26 -0.11 -2.04 5.34
CA ALA A 26 1.16 -1.40 5.03
C ALA A 26 0.99 -0.17 4.12
N TRP A 27 -0.25 0.29 3.92
CA TRP A 27 -0.66 1.45 3.13
C TRP A 27 -1.93 2.10 3.68
N ILE A 28 -2.23 3.32 3.23
CA ILE A 28 -3.45 4.03 3.60
C ILE A 28 -4.39 4.09 2.40
N VAL A 29 -5.69 3.86 2.63
CA VAL A 29 -6.75 4.04 1.63
C VAL A 29 -7.74 5.10 2.10
N TYR A 30 -7.90 6.15 1.30
CA TYR A 30 -8.99 7.12 1.42
C TYR A 30 -10.04 6.76 0.36
N PRO A 31 -11.28 6.42 0.75
CA PRO A 31 -12.25 5.80 -0.16
C PRO A 31 -12.78 6.74 -1.26
N GLY A 32 -12.59 8.04 -1.10
CA GLY A 32 -13.18 9.03 -1.99
C GLY A 32 -14.65 9.31 -1.67
N GLY A 33 -15.33 9.97 -2.59
CA GLY A 33 -16.72 10.34 -2.37
C GLY A 33 -17.32 11.11 -3.54
N LYS A 34 -18.19 12.06 -3.23
CA LYS A 34 -18.76 12.97 -4.23
C LYS A 34 -17.77 14.08 -4.61
N GLY A 35 -17.71 14.44 -5.86
CA GLY A 35 -16.83 15.50 -6.34
C GLY A 35 -16.35 15.25 -7.78
N PRO A 36 -15.51 16.12 -8.34
CA PRO A 36 -14.99 15.97 -9.71
C PRO A 36 -14.13 14.73 -9.90
N GLY A 37 -13.58 14.18 -8.82
CA GLY A 37 -12.78 12.95 -8.83
C GLY A 37 -13.55 11.68 -8.53
N ALA A 38 -14.89 11.73 -8.42
CA ALA A 38 -15.72 10.57 -8.12
C ALA A 38 -15.49 9.43 -9.14
N GLY A 39 -15.25 8.23 -8.65
CA GLY A 39 -14.96 7.05 -9.48
C GLY A 39 -13.52 6.98 -10.02
N LYS A 40 -12.66 7.97 -9.74
CA LYS A 40 -11.25 7.97 -10.12
C LYS A 40 -10.34 7.57 -8.95
N HIS A 41 -9.31 6.81 -9.27
CA HIS A 41 -8.36 6.27 -8.30
C HIS A 41 -6.94 6.79 -8.54
N ILE A 42 -6.37 7.42 -7.53
CA ILE A 42 -4.98 7.90 -7.51
C ILE A 42 -4.16 7.02 -6.58
N VAL A 43 -3.04 6.50 -7.06
CA VAL A 43 -2.07 5.77 -6.22
C VAL A 43 -0.81 6.62 -6.06
N PHE A 44 -0.47 6.90 -4.82
CA PHE A 44 0.75 7.60 -4.41
C PHE A 44 1.79 6.56 -4.00
N VAL A 45 2.96 6.61 -4.60
CA VAL A 45 4.09 5.73 -4.27
C VAL A 45 5.17 6.58 -3.61
N THR A 46 5.39 6.37 -2.30
CA THR A 46 6.29 7.18 -1.48
C THR A 46 7.55 6.40 -1.10
N GLY A 47 8.62 7.14 -0.87
CA GLY A 47 9.92 6.56 -0.51
C GLY A 47 11.04 7.55 -0.81
N ASP A 48 10.86 8.80 -0.39
CA ASP A 48 11.89 9.83 -0.43
C ASP A 48 12.33 10.13 1.01
N ASP A 49 13.60 9.96 1.30
CA ASP A 49 14.20 10.12 2.61
C ASP A 49 14.66 11.56 2.90
N GLU A 50 14.52 12.46 1.92
CA GLU A 50 15.00 13.85 2.03
C GLU A 50 13.83 14.83 2.26
N TYR A 51 12.68 14.61 1.62
CA TYR A 51 11.56 15.56 1.58
C TYR A 51 10.30 15.06 2.28
N ARG A 52 10.40 14.03 3.13
CA ARG A 52 9.31 13.51 3.96
C ARG A 52 8.05 13.16 3.15
N SER A 53 8.25 12.38 2.08
CA SER A 53 7.16 11.93 1.20
C SER A 53 6.08 11.16 1.97
N GLU A 54 6.46 10.44 3.02
CA GLU A 54 5.60 9.65 3.91
C GLU A 54 4.64 10.50 4.75
N GLU A 55 4.88 11.80 4.85
CA GLU A 55 3.98 12.74 5.53
C GLU A 55 3.19 13.58 4.53
N GLY A 56 3.88 14.14 3.52
CA GLY A 56 3.25 15.03 2.55
C GLY A 56 2.19 14.35 1.68
N MET A 57 2.45 13.11 1.25
CA MET A 57 1.53 12.44 0.34
C MET A 57 0.23 11.96 0.99
N PRO A 58 0.21 11.42 2.23
CA PRO A 58 -1.05 11.15 2.93
C PRO A 58 -1.91 12.40 3.13
N MET A 59 -1.29 13.56 3.43
CA MET A 59 -2.04 14.83 3.56
C MET A 59 -2.67 15.24 2.23
N LEU A 60 -1.93 15.19 1.13
CA LEU A 60 -2.44 15.49 -0.20
C LEU A 60 -3.54 14.50 -0.62
N ALA A 61 -3.33 13.21 -0.40
CA ALA A 61 -4.31 12.16 -0.68
C ALA A 61 -5.62 12.39 0.10
N LYS A 62 -5.53 12.76 1.38
CA LYS A 62 -6.69 13.08 2.21
C LYS A 62 -7.46 14.30 1.66
N ILE A 63 -6.76 15.36 1.25
CA ILE A 63 -7.38 16.55 0.66
C ILE A 63 -8.11 16.16 -0.63
N LEU A 64 -7.47 15.45 -1.54
CA LEU A 64 -8.05 15.01 -2.81
C LEU A 64 -9.26 14.09 -2.60
N SER A 65 -9.21 13.21 -1.62
CA SER A 65 -10.33 12.34 -1.29
C SER A 65 -11.50 13.14 -0.69
N VAL A 66 -11.26 13.88 0.39
CA VAL A 66 -12.32 14.53 1.16
C VAL A 66 -12.94 15.72 0.41
N ARG A 67 -12.12 16.52 -0.30
CA ARG A 67 -12.57 17.73 -0.96
C ARG A 67 -12.97 17.52 -2.42
N HIS A 68 -12.39 16.55 -3.09
CA HIS A 68 -12.55 16.36 -4.52
C HIS A 68 -13.11 14.97 -4.91
N GLY A 69 -13.30 14.07 -3.96
CA GLY A 69 -13.97 12.80 -4.17
C GLY A 69 -13.14 11.69 -4.79
N PHE A 70 -11.83 11.87 -4.97
CA PHE A 70 -10.94 10.82 -5.48
C PHE A 70 -10.79 9.68 -4.48
N LYS A 71 -10.82 8.43 -4.94
CA LYS A 71 -10.21 7.34 -4.19
C LYS A 71 -8.69 7.53 -4.22
N CYS A 72 -8.03 7.48 -3.06
CA CYS A 72 -6.58 7.60 -2.97
C CYS A 72 -5.99 6.45 -2.17
N THR A 73 -4.95 5.80 -2.71
CA THR A 73 -4.13 4.82 -2.00
C THR A 73 -2.72 5.38 -1.86
N VAL A 74 -2.17 5.35 -0.65
CA VAL A 74 -0.79 5.80 -0.38
C VAL A 74 0.04 4.62 0.06
N LEU A 75 1.06 4.29 -0.73
CA LEU A 75 2.01 3.21 -0.51
C LEU A 75 3.29 3.77 0.08
N PHE A 76 3.90 3.03 1.01
CA PHE A 76 5.10 3.47 1.74
C PHE A 76 6.26 2.51 1.55
N ALA A 77 7.48 3.05 1.67
CA ALA A 77 8.66 2.23 1.90
C ALA A 77 8.58 1.64 3.32
N ILE A 78 8.56 0.32 3.42
CA ILE A 78 8.38 -0.44 4.68
C ILE A 78 9.61 -1.29 4.95
N GLU A 79 10.13 -1.22 6.18
CA GLU A 79 11.12 -2.18 6.68
C GLU A 79 10.45 -3.54 6.90
N PRO A 80 10.80 -4.60 6.14
CA PRO A 80 10.07 -5.87 6.19
C PRO A 80 10.11 -6.59 7.54
N LYS A 81 11.18 -6.36 8.33
CA LYS A 81 11.35 -7.04 9.62
C LYS A 81 10.47 -6.46 10.72
N THR A 82 10.20 -5.17 10.65
CA THR A 82 9.50 -4.44 11.71
C THR A 82 8.10 -3.98 11.31
N GLY A 83 7.79 -3.96 10.01
CA GLY A 83 6.55 -3.41 9.46
C GLY A 83 6.46 -1.88 9.54
N VAL A 84 7.54 -1.20 9.95
CA VAL A 84 7.55 0.25 10.16
C VAL A 84 7.80 0.97 8.84
N ILE A 85 7.13 2.12 8.66
CA ILE A 85 7.42 3.05 7.55
C ILE A 85 8.85 3.57 7.71
N LYS A 86 9.67 3.32 6.70
CA LYS A 86 11.08 3.66 6.70
C LYS A 86 11.48 4.21 5.33
N PRO A 87 11.45 5.53 5.13
CA PRO A 87 11.66 6.16 3.82
C PRO A 87 13.00 5.83 3.17
N ASP A 88 14.05 5.57 3.95
CA ASP A 88 15.38 5.17 3.47
C ASP A 88 15.50 3.66 3.14
N HIS A 89 14.46 2.84 3.42
CA HIS A 89 14.43 1.44 3.03
C HIS A 89 14.12 1.32 1.53
N GLN A 90 15.14 1.01 0.72
CA GLN A 90 15.09 1.17 -0.74
C GLN A 90 14.48 0.00 -1.50
N THR A 91 14.23 -1.14 -0.85
CA THR A 91 13.95 -2.41 -1.55
C THR A 91 12.57 -3.00 -1.27
N ASN A 92 11.66 -2.25 -0.63
CA ASN A 92 10.33 -2.77 -0.37
C ASN A 92 9.26 -1.66 -0.28
N ILE A 93 8.28 -1.73 -1.17
CA ILE A 93 7.05 -0.92 -1.15
C ILE A 93 5.88 -1.88 -1.40
N PRO A 94 5.23 -2.40 -0.34
CA PRO A 94 4.10 -3.31 -0.50
C PRO A 94 2.87 -2.59 -1.07
N GLY A 95 1.96 -3.36 -1.71
CA GLY A 95 0.69 -2.86 -2.24
C GLY A 95 0.77 -2.25 -3.65
N LEU A 96 1.89 -2.38 -4.37
CA LEU A 96 2.04 -1.84 -5.72
C LEU A 96 1.06 -2.42 -6.75
N GLU A 97 0.42 -3.56 -6.47
CA GLU A 97 -0.69 -4.13 -7.26
C GLU A 97 -1.90 -3.18 -7.33
N ALA A 98 -2.04 -2.22 -6.41
CA ALA A 98 -3.06 -1.17 -6.47
C ALA A 98 -2.98 -0.33 -7.77
N LEU A 99 -1.80 -0.25 -8.38
CA LEU A 99 -1.58 0.43 -9.67
C LEU A 99 -2.39 -0.18 -10.82
N GLU A 100 -2.74 -1.45 -10.78
CA GLU A 100 -3.53 -2.10 -11.84
C GLU A 100 -4.88 -1.43 -12.06
N LYS A 101 -5.49 -0.93 -10.97
CA LYS A 101 -6.80 -0.26 -10.98
C LYS A 101 -6.70 1.26 -10.87
N ALA A 102 -5.50 1.83 -10.86
CA ALA A 102 -5.30 3.26 -10.77
C ALA A 102 -5.57 3.97 -12.10
N ASP A 103 -6.09 5.20 -12.02
CA ASP A 103 -6.22 6.14 -13.14
C ASP A 103 -5.00 7.07 -13.23
N LEU A 104 -4.32 7.31 -12.11
CA LEU A 104 -3.14 8.17 -12.00
C LEU A 104 -2.16 7.57 -11.00
N MET A 105 -0.87 7.59 -11.35
CA MET A 105 0.22 7.31 -10.42
C MET A 105 0.95 8.60 -10.06
N VAL A 106 1.18 8.83 -8.77
CA VAL A 106 2.02 9.91 -8.25
C VAL A 106 3.27 9.30 -7.63
N LEU A 107 4.44 9.66 -8.14
CA LEU A 107 5.73 9.17 -7.67
C LEU A 107 6.43 10.25 -6.85
N PHE A 108 6.79 9.91 -5.61
CA PHE A 108 7.69 10.70 -4.77
C PHE A 108 8.73 9.76 -4.17
N LEU A 109 9.68 9.35 -5.00
CA LEU A 109 10.69 8.31 -4.75
C LEU A 109 12.09 8.86 -4.95
N ARG A 110 13.06 8.20 -4.28
CA ARG A 110 14.48 8.47 -4.46
C ARG A 110 15.30 7.19 -4.36
N PHE A 111 16.07 6.86 -5.39
CA PHE A 111 17.03 5.74 -5.43
C PHE A 111 16.46 4.38 -5.03
N ARG A 112 15.22 4.07 -5.41
CA ARG A 112 14.62 2.75 -5.14
C ARG A 112 15.28 1.66 -5.98
N GLU A 113 15.42 0.49 -5.38
CA GLU A 113 15.90 -0.74 -5.99
C GLU A 113 14.97 -1.88 -5.60
N LEU A 114 13.74 -1.79 -6.09
CA LEU A 114 12.66 -2.72 -5.76
C LEU A 114 12.94 -4.11 -6.33
N PRO A 115 12.47 -5.20 -5.68
CA PRO A 115 12.39 -6.52 -6.30
C PRO A 115 11.66 -6.47 -7.65
N ASP A 116 12.03 -7.36 -8.56
CA ASP A 116 11.49 -7.36 -9.94
C ASP A 116 9.94 -7.47 -9.95
N GLU A 117 9.37 -8.26 -9.04
CA GLU A 117 7.91 -8.42 -8.90
C GLU A 117 7.23 -7.07 -8.55
N GLN A 118 7.81 -6.30 -7.65
CA GLN A 118 7.28 -4.99 -7.27
C GLN A 118 7.50 -3.96 -8.38
N MET A 119 8.69 -3.93 -8.98
CA MET A 119 9.00 -2.99 -10.07
C MET A 119 8.13 -3.26 -11.31
N ALA A 120 7.77 -4.51 -11.58
CA ALA A 120 6.92 -4.88 -12.70
C ALA A 120 5.56 -4.15 -12.70
N HIS A 121 4.96 -3.88 -11.52
CA HIS A 121 3.71 -3.11 -11.43
C HIS A 121 3.89 -1.67 -11.91
N ILE A 122 5.01 -1.02 -11.53
CA ILE A 122 5.33 0.36 -11.94
C ILE A 122 5.58 0.41 -13.44
N VAL A 123 6.37 -0.53 -13.98
CA VAL A 123 6.66 -0.62 -15.42
C VAL A 123 5.39 -0.89 -16.22
N LYS A 124 4.54 -1.82 -15.78
CA LYS A 124 3.25 -2.11 -16.41
C LYS A 124 2.35 -0.87 -16.46
N PHE A 125 2.28 -0.12 -15.35
CA PHE A 125 1.53 1.13 -15.30
C PHE A 125 2.09 2.17 -16.28
N THR A 126 3.41 2.34 -16.32
CA THR A 126 4.08 3.27 -17.24
C THR A 126 3.77 2.94 -18.70
N HIS A 127 3.79 1.66 -19.07
CA HIS A 127 3.47 1.21 -20.43
C HIS A 127 1.96 1.29 -20.77
N SER A 128 1.10 1.46 -19.77
CA SER A 128 -0.36 1.58 -20.01
C SER A 128 -0.77 2.91 -20.66
N GLY A 129 0.13 3.89 -20.71
CA GLY A 129 -0.15 5.25 -21.22
C GLY A 129 -0.99 6.10 -20.26
N LYS A 130 -1.30 5.61 -19.06
CA LYS A 130 -1.99 6.40 -18.05
C LYS A 130 -1.09 7.49 -17.48
N PRO A 131 -1.65 8.61 -16.98
CA PRO A 131 -0.87 9.75 -16.51
C PRO A 131 -0.03 9.41 -15.27
N ILE A 132 1.15 10.03 -15.23
CA ILE A 132 2.11 9.93 -14.11
C ILE A 132 2.53 11.34 -13.72
N ILE A 133 2.54 11.62 -12.42
CA ILE A 133 3.10 12.83 -11.84
C ILE A 133 4.32 12.46 -11.02
N GLY A 134 5.49 12.96 -11.41
CA GLY A 134 6.72 12.86 -10.64
C GLY A 134 6.95 14.11 -9.81
N LEU A 135 7.22 13.95 -8.52
CA LEU A 135 7.52 15.04 -7.60
C LEU A 135 8.99 15.00 -7.20
N ARG A 136 9.64 16.19 -7.21
CA ARG A 136 11.00 16.38 -6.67
C ARG A 136 12.00 15.34 -7.21
N THR A 137 12.39 14.44 -6.34
CA THR A 137 13.39 13.40 -6.56
C THR A 137 12.96 12.27 -7.50
N ALA A 138 11.72 12.28 -7.99
CA ALA A 138 11.24 11.30 -8.96
C ALA A 138 12.06 11.29 -10.28
N THR A 139 12.84 12.33 -10.56
CA THR A 139 13.80 12.36 -11.68
C THR A 139 14.93 11.34 -11.53
N HIS A 140 15.18 10.85 -10.32
CA HIS A 140 16.13 9.79 -9.98
C HIS A 140 15.49 8.79 -9.00
N ALA A 141 14.22 8.44 -9.28
CA ALA A 141 13.44 7.55 -8.44
C ALA A 141 14.09 6.17 -8.24
N PHE A 142 14.76 5.65 -9.27
CA PHE A 142 15.31 4.30 -9.29
C PHE A 142 16.81 4.29 -9.51
N ASN A 143 17.51 3.38 -8.79
CA ASN A 143 18.95 3.18 -8.93
C ASN A 143 19.29 1.71 -8.65
N TYR A 144 19.42 0.92 -9.70
CA TYR A 144 19.76 -0.51 -9.65
C TYR A 144 21.26 -0.74 -9.63
N GLY A 145 21.91 -0.38 -8.51
CA GLY A 145 23.35 -0.54 -8.32
C GLY A 145 23.77 -1.84 -7.63
N ARG A 146 22.93 -2.37 -6.74
CA ARG A 146 23.21 -3.55 -5.91
C ARG A 146 22.73 -4.84 -6.55
N ASN A 147 21.50 -4.89 -7.04
CA ASN A 147 20.94 -6.05 -7.71
C ASN A 147 21.33 -6.09 -9.20
N LYS A 148 22.51 -6.67 -9.47
CA LYS A 148 23.04 -6.80 -10.83
C LYS A 148 22.24 -7.75 -11.73
N ASN A 149 21.38 -8.58 -11.14
CA ASN A 149 20.57 -9.57 -11.85
C ASN A 149 19.16 -9.07 -12.18
N SER A 150 18.77 -7.88 -11.73
CA SER A 150 17.48 -7.32 -12.07
C SER A 150 17.35 -7.04 -13.56
N GLN A 151 16.20 -7.39 -14.14
CA GLN A 151 15.86 -7.06 -15.53
C GLN A 151 15.62 -5.56 -15.75
N PHE A 152 15.52 -4.77 -14.67
CA PHE A 152 15.24 -3.32 -14.69
C PHE A 152 16.49 -2.46 -14.45
N ARG A 153 17.68 -3.08 -14.49
CA ARG A 153 18.96 -2.38 -14.33
C ARG A 153 19.32 -1.52 -15.53
#